data_3f984e1156c2399eada1de622400858a
#
_entry.id   3f984e1156c2399eada1de622400858a
#
_cell.length_a   1.000
_cell.length_b   1.000
_cell.length_c   1.000
_cell.angle_alpha   90.00
_cell.angle_beta   90.00
_cell.angle_gamma   90.00
#
_symmetry.space_group_name_H-M   'P 1'
#
loop_
_entity.id
_entity.type
_entity.pdbx_description
1 polymer ?
#
loop_
_entity_poly.entity_id
_entity_poly.type
_entity_poly.pdbx_seq_one_letter_code
_entity_poly.pdbx_strand_id
1 'polypeptide(L)'
;QINKTVFNHGYKQVERKEKYIVDDQLDGSITIYQGLYIMNIPFSPPDITEAEVQEVADALRSGWITTGPKTKQLEREVAELCGTSRAVCLGSQTACAEMTLHVLGIGPGDEVIVPAYTYTASASVVCHVGAKLVLVDVQKDNLQMDYDQLANAITEKTKVIIPVDLGGIPCDYDRIFEIVESKKALFQPKNPIQEAIGRIIVMTDAAHAFGATWHNKPVGSVADFSNFSFHAVKNFTTAEGGAVAWRDIEGIDNEALYHQYQLLSLHGQSKDALAKTQLGAWEYDVVAPYYKCNMTDVIAGIGLAQMKRYKGLLARRKEIIGKYDAAFKPLGIQVLDHYNKEHQSSGHLYITRVPGITLEQRHEIIVKMAEAGVACNVHYKPLPMMTAYKDLGFDIKDYPNAYKQFENEITLPLHTKLTDEEVDYVIEQYCEIVKEYL
;
A
#
# COMPACT_ATOMS: atom_id res chain seq x y z
N GLN A 1 -40.51 -7.37 13.04
CA GLN A 1 -39.54 -6.36 12.49
C GLN A 1 -38.27 -6.41 13.35
N ILE A 2 -37.22 -7.01 12.83
CA ILE A 2 -35.96 -7.21 13.54
C ILE A 2 -34.99 -6.19 12.97
N ASN A 3 -34.60 -5.19 13.77
CA ASN A 3 -33.48 -4.29 13.43
C ASN A 3 -32.18 -5.08 13.55
N LYS A 4 -31.53 -5.35 12.43
CA LYS A 4 -30.15 -5.84 12.41
C LYS A 4 -29.23 -4.64 12.11
N THR A 5 -28.63 -4.09 13.15
CA THR A 5 -27.52 -3.13 13.00
C THR A 5 -26.24 -3.92 12.87
N VAL A 6 -25.61 -3.88 11.70
CA VAL A 6 -24.29 -4.47 11.47
C VAL A 6 -23.28 -3.35 11.46
N PHE A 7 -22.35 -3.37 12.41
CA PHE A 7 -21.21 -2.46 12.42
C PHE A 7 -20.13 -3.00 11.48
N ASN A 8 -19.76 -2.23 10.47
CA ASN A 8 -18.58 -2.49 9.66
C ASN A 8 -17.68 -1.25 9.73
N HIS A 9 -16.51 -1.39 10.32
CA HIS A 9 -15.43 -0.38 10.38
C HIS A 9 -15.83 1.00 10.95
N GLY A 10 -16.61 1.04 12.00
CA GLY A 10 -16.87 2.27 12.75
C GLY A 10 -17.95 3.21 12.18
N TYR A 11 -18.59 2.85 11.08
CA TYR A 11 -19.65 3.63 10.47
C TYR A 11 -21.02 2.97 10.72
N LYS A 12 -22.01 3.77 11.15
CA LYS A 12 -23.40 3.32 11.26
C LYS A 12 -23.96 3.09 9.85
N GLN A 13 -24.49 1.90 9.61
CA GLN A 13 -25.37 1.67 8.45
C GLN A 13 -26.64 2.51 8.58
N VAL A 14 -26.88 3.40 7.61
CA VAL A 14 -28.16 4.08 7.48
C VAL A 14 -29.10 3.16 6.72
N GLU A 15 -30.16 2.70 7.38
CA GLU A 15 -31.17 1.83 6.75
C GLU A 15 -31.91 2.57 5.65
N ARG A 16 -32.05 1.93 4.48
CA ARG A 16 -33.01 2.32 3.44
C ARG A 16 -34.42 2.32 4.03
N LYS A 17 -35.07 3.46 4.08
CA LYS A 17 -36.53 3.56 4.20
C LYS A 17 -37.07 4.08 2.88
N GLU A 18 -37.50 3.18 2.01
CA GLU A 18 -38.48 3.53 1.00
C GLU A 18 -39.79 3.84 1.73
N LYS A 19 -40.10 5.11 1.95
CA LYS A 19 -41.42 5.56 2.30
C LYS A 19 -42.06 6.10 1.03
N TYR A 20 -42.83 5.27 0.38
CA TYR A 20 -43.90 5.78 -0.50
C TYR A 20 -45.03 6.23 0.44
N ILE A 21 -45.20 7.55 0.58
CA ILE A 21 -46.45 8.11 1.17
C ILE A 21 -47.38 8.27 -0.03
N VAL A 22 -48.29 7.32 -0.18
CA VAL A 22 -49.43 7.48 -1.05
C VAL A 22 -50.46 8.30 -0.27
N ASP A 23 -50.53 9.58 -0.54
CA ASP A 23 -51.62 10.39 -0.01
C ASP A 23 -52.74 10.29 -1.04
N ASP A 24 -53.76 9.50 -0.68
CA ASP A 24 -54.96 9.31 -1.51
C ASP A 24 -55.89 10.50 -1.28
N GLN A 25 -55.64 11.60 -1.96
CA GLN A 25 -56.54 12.73 -1.96
C GLN A 25 -57.75 12.39 -2.85
N LEU A 26 -58.93 12.75 -2.36
CA LEU A 26 -60.25 12.47 -2.95
C LEU A 26 -60.46 13.02 -4.42
N ASP A 27 -59.43 13.55 -5.04
CA ASP A 27 -59.42 14.10 -6.42
C ASP A 27 -58.63 13.25 -7.44
N GLY A 28 -58.07 12.13 -7.02
CA GLY A 28 -57.32 11.20 -7.91
C GLY A 28 -55.96 11.69 -8.35
N SER A 29 -55.35 12.71 -7.74
CA SER A 29 -54.00 13.14 -8.01
C SER A 29 -52.99 12.37 -7.14
N ILE A 30 -52.01 11.73 -7.79
CA ILE A 30 -50.88 11.04 -7.13
C ILE A 30 -49.75 12.05 -7.02
N THR A 31 -49.41 12.50 -5.83
CA THR A 31 -48.19 13.29 -5.58
C THR A 31 -47.08 12.35 -5.19
N ILE A 32 -46.11 12.17 -6.07
CA ILE A 32 -44.88 11.40 -5.75
C ILE A 32 -43.90 12.36 -5.11
N TYR A 33 -43.66 12.20 -3.82
CA TYR A 33 -42.52 12.86 -3.16
C TYR A 33 -41.23 12.08 -3.51
N GLN A 34 -40.34 12.70 -4.27
CA GLN A 34 -38.99 12.19 -4.43
C GLN A 34 -38.28 12.27 -3.07
N GLY A 35 -38.20 11.15 -2.37
CA GLY A 35 -37.33 11.02 -1.20
C GLY A 35 -35.87 11.17 -1.64
N LEU A 36 -35.08 11.92 -0.88
CA LEU A 36 -33.64 11.97 -1.08
C LEU A 36 -33.09 10.53 -1.07
N TYR A 37 -32.61 10.08 -2.23
CA TYR A 37 -31.97 8.77 -2.36
C TYR A 37 -30.52 8.90 -1.93
N ILE A 38 -30.16 8.41 -0.75
CA ILE A 38 -28.78 8.38 -0.25
C ILE A 38 -28.21 6.99 -0.50
N MET A 39 -27.16 6.91 -1.32
CA MET A 39 -26.38 5.70 -1.50
C MET A 39 -25.45 5.50 -0.31
N ASN A 40 -25.13 4.25 0.03
CA ASN A 40 -24.11 3.94 1.01
C ASN A 40 -22.86 3.41 0.31
N ILE A 41 -21.87 4.28 0.14
CA ILE A 41 -20.62 4.01 -0.56
C ILE A 41 -19.51 3.74 0.46
N PRO A 42 -19.10 2.49 0.67
CA PRO A 42 -18.00 2.15 1.57
C PRO A 42 -16.65 2.61 0.98
N PHE A 43 -15.67 2.89 1.84
CA PHE A 43 -14.39 3.43 1.40
C PHE A 43 -13.57 2.44 0.55
N SER A 44 -13.33 1.23 1.06
CA SER A 44 -12.47 0.23 0.38
C SER A 44 -12.76 -1.20 0.88
N PRO A 45 -13.93 -1.76 0.58
CA PRO A 45 -14.21 -3.15 0.92
C PRO A 45 -13.37 -4.09 0.05
N PRO A 46 -12.90 -5.25 0.58
CA PRO A 46 -12.19 -6.23 -0.22
C PRO A 46 -13.11 -6.82 -1.30
N ASP A 47 -12.54 -7.05 -2.47
CA ASP A 47 -13.23 -7.69 -3.59
C ASP A 47 -12.95 -9.20 -3.55
N ILE A 48 -13.84 -9.93 -2.91
CA ILE A 48 -13.76 -11.38 -2.71
C ILE A 48 -14.91 -12.05 -3.48
N THR A 49 -14.59 -13.12 -4.21
CA THR A 49 -15.53 -13.94 -4.97
C THR A 49 -15.51 -15.37 -4.46
N GLU A 50 -16.34 -16.23 -5.05
CA GLU A 50 -16.34 -17.66 -4.74
C GLU A 50 -15.01 -18.34 -5.08
N ALA A 51 -14.22 -17.78 -6.01
CA ALA A 51 -12.90 -18.30 -6.35
C ALA A 51 -11.92 -18.26 -5.17
N GLU A 52 -11.89 -17.15 -4.42
CA GLU A 52 -11.08 -17.04 -3.22
C GLU A 52 -11.56 -17.98 -2.11
N VAL A 53 -12.88 -18.10 -1.93
CA VAL A 53 -13.48 -19.04 -0.96
C VAL A 53 -13.08 -20.49 -1.29
N GLN A 54 -13.15 -20.88 -2.57
CA GLN A 54 -12.80 -22.22 -3.01
C GLN A 54 -11.32 -22.54 -2.79
N GLU A 55 -10.40 -21.60 -3.12
CA GLU A 55 -8.95 -21.81 -2.91
C GLU A 55 -8.59 -21.98 -1.42
N VAL A 56 -9.27 -21.24 -0.53
CA VAL A 56 -9.13 -21.41 0.92
C VAL A 56 -9.67 -22.76 1.38
N ALA A 57 -10.87 -23.14 0.91
CA ALA A 57 -11.46 -24.44 1.23
C ALA A 57 -10.55 -25.60 0.78
N ASP A 58 -9.94 -25.48 -0.39
CA ASP A 58 -9.02 -26.49 -0.92
C ASP A 58 -7.71 -26.57 -0.09
N ALA A 59 -7.18 -25.43 0.38
CA ALA A 59 -6.05 -25.44 1.30
C ALA A 59 -6.40 -26.17 2.60
N LEU A 60 -7.56 -25.90 3.19
CA LEU A 60 -8.01 -26.58 4.41
C LEU A 60 -8.22 -28.09 4.20
N ARG A 61 -8.84 -28.50 3.07
CA ARG A 61 -9.08 -29.91 2.74
C ARG A 61 -7.79 -30.68 2.46
N SER A 62 -6.78 -30.01 1.89
CA SER A 62 -5.48 -30.62 1.60
C SER A 62 -4.69 -31.01 2.85
N GLY A 63 -5.02 -30.39 4.00
CA GLY A 63 -4.24 -30.50 5.23
C GLY A 63 -2.98 -29.61 5.28
N TRP A 64 -2.60 -28.96 4.18
CA TRP A 64 -1.54 -27.95 4.16
C TRP A 64 -2.10 -26.59 4.51
N ILE A 65 -2.02 -26.23 5.80
CA ILE A 65 -2.57 -24.97 6.32
C ILE A 65 -1.51 -23.96 6.75
N THR A 66 -0.22 -24.37 6.82
CA THR A 66 0.94 -23.51 7.01
C THR A 66 1.65 -23.26 5.68
N THR A 67 2.89 -22.77 5.69
CA THR A 67 3.68 -22.58 4.46
C THR A 67 3.87 -23.89 3.70
N GLY A 68 3.41 -23.95 2.47
CA GLY A 68 3.41 -25.14 1.63
C GLY A 68 3.31 -24.85 0.14
N PRO A 69 2.69 -25.76 -0.64
CA PRO A 69 2.65 -25.65 -2.10
C PRO A 69 1.98 -24.38 -2.64
N LYS A 70 0.90 -23.90 -2.00
CA LYS A 70 0.18 -22.67 -2.44
C LYS A 70 1.04 -21.42 -2.22
N THR A 71 1.72 -21.31 -1.09
CA THR A 71 2.66 -20.20 -0.84
C THR A 71 3.78 -20.22 -1.88
N LYS A 72 4.38 -21.36 -2.17
CA LYS A 72 5.45 -21.49 -3.18
C LYS A 72 4.96 -21.16 -4.59
N GLN A 73 3.72 -21.47 -4.91
CA GLN A 73 3.10 -21.10 -6.19
C GLN A 73 2.89 -19.59 -6.25
N LEU A 74 2.33 -18.98 -5.20
CA LEU A 74 2.10 -17.53 -5.14
C LEU A 74 3.43 -16.75 -5.27
N GLU A 75 4.51 -17.21 -4.62
CA GLU A 75 5.84 -16.60 -4.74
C GLU A 75 6.33 -16.57 -6.21
N ARG A 76 6.10 -17.67 -6.96
CA ARG A 76 6.44 -17.72 -8.41
C ARG A 76 5.60 -16.74 -9.23
N GLU A 77 4.28 -16.70 -8.99
CA GLU A 77 3.37 -15.79 -9.72
C GLU A 77 3.64 -14.31 -9.38
N VAL A 78 4.01 -14.02 -8.13
CA VAL A 78 4.47 -12.67 -7.73
C VAL A 78 5.78 -12.31 -8.44
N ALA A 79 6.76 -13.20 -8.48
CA ALA A 79 8.02 -12.97 -9.18
C ALA A 79 7.79 -12.73 -10.69
N GLU A 80 6.91 -13.50 -11.32
CA GLU A 80 6.52 -13.33 -12.73
C GLU A 80 5.89 -11.94 -12.98
N LEU A 81 4.90 -11.55 -12.16
CA LEU A 81 4.26 -10.24 -12.27
C LEU A 81 5.25 -9.09 -12.05
N CYS A 82 6.20 -9.27 -11.13
CA CYS A 82 7.24 -8.30 -10.81
C CYS A 82 8.39 -8.29 -11.83
N GLY A 83 8.48 -9.26 -12.74
CA GLY A 83 9.59 -9.38 -13.68
C GLY A 83 10.92 -9.65 -13.00
N THR A 84 10.92 -10.43 -11.91
CA THR A 84 12.10 -10.78 -11.10
C THR A 84 12.33 -12.28 -11.09
N SER A 85 13.58 -12.69 -10.82
CA SER A 85 13.94 -14.12 -10.76
C SER A 85 13.34 -14.81 -9.54
N ARG A 86 13.13 -14.08 -8.44
CA ARG A 86 12.58 -14.59 -7.19
C ARG A 86 11.72 -13.55 -6.48
N ALA A 87 10.79 -14.04 -5.68
CA ALA A 87 10.05 -13.33 -4.65
C ALA A 87 9.84 -14.22 -3.44
N VAL A 88 9.60 -13.63 -2.29
CA VAL A 88 9.21 -14.33 -1.05
C VAL A 88 7.94 -13.70 -0.49
N CYS A 89 7.00 -14.54 -0.05
CA CYS A 89 5.76 -14.09 0.59
C CYS A 89 5.85 -14.26 2.11
N LEU A 90 5.52 -13.20 2.84
CA LEU A 90 5.55 -13.13 4.30
C LEU A 90 4.20 -12.68 4.86
N GLY A 91 4.08 -12.61 6.19
CA GLY A 91 2.84 -12.31 6.88
C GLY A 91 2.32 -10.87 6.76
N SER A 92 3.15 -9.93 6.31
CA SER A 92 2.78 -8.52 6.07
C SER A 92 3.88 -7.78 5.30
N GLN A 93 3.55 -6.62 4.72
CA GLN A 93 4.56 -5.73 4.13
C GLN A 93 5.56 -5.23 5.20
N THR A 94 5.10 -4.93 6.40
CA THR A 94 5.97 -4.54 7.51
C THR A 94 7.02 -5.61 7.81
N ALA A 95 6.61 -6.88 7.87
CA ALA A 95 7.54 -8.00 8.02
C ALA A 95 8.50 -8.11 6.83
N CYS A 96 8.01 -7.90 5.60
CA CYS A 96 8.83 -7.88 4.40
C CYS A 96 9.94 -6.83 4.48
N ALA A 97 9.60 -5.60 4.84
CA ALA A 97 10.55 -4.49 4.96
C ALA A 97 11.55 -4.72 6.09
N GLU A 98 11.08 -5.18 7.27
CA GLU A 98 11.95 -5.47 8.40
C GLU A 98 12.92 -6.62 8.09
N MET A 99 12.44 -7.72 7.51
CA MET A 99 13.29 -8.83 7.11
C MET A 99 14.29 -8.42 6.02
N THR A 100 13.90 -7.53 5.10
CA THR A 100 14.83 -6.98 4.10
C THR A 100 15.95 -6.17 4.77
N LEU A 101 15.64 -5.33 5.76
CA LEU A 101 16.67 -4.62 6.51
C LEU A 101 17.62 -5.58 7.26
N HIS A 102 17.11 -6.68 7.80
CA HIS A 102 17.94 -7.72 8.40
C HIS A 102 18.84 -8.44 7.38
N VAL A 103 18.31 -8.81 6.22
CA VAL A 103 19.07 -9.38 5.10
C VAL A 103 20.21 -8.45 4.68
N LEU A 104 19.92 -7.15 4.63
CA LEU A 104 20.89 -6.11 4.29
C LEU A 104 21.89 -5.82 5.42
N GLY A 105 21.70 -6.39 6.62
CA GLY A 105 22.57 -6.16 7.78
C GLY A 105 22.48 -4.77 8.36
N ILE A 106 21.32 -4.12 8.24
CA ILE A 106 21.06 -2.77 8.77
C ILE A 106 20.79 -2.85 10.27
N GLY A 107 21.39 -1.93 11.02
CA GLY A 107 21.27 -1.92 12.47
C GLY A 107 21.84 -0.67 13.12
N PRO A 108 22.18 -0.75 14.42
CA PRO A 108 22.74 0.38 15.18
C PRO A 108 23.96 1.01 14.49
N GLY A 109 23.94 2.34 14.37
CA GLY A 109 24.98 3.11 13.70
C GLY A 109 24.74 3.38 12.21
N ASP A 110 23.74 2.72 11.60
CA ASP A 110 23.30 3.00 10.25
C ASP A 110 22.18 4.04 10.23
N GLU A 111 22.05 4.76 9.13
CA GLU A 111 20.95 5.68 8.85
C GLU A 111 20.11 5.19 7.68
N VAL A 112 18.78 5.31 7.82
CA VAL A 112 17.80 4.99 6.78
C VAL A 112 16.93 6.21 6.55
N ILE A 113 16.82 6.65 5.30
CA ILE A 113 16.05 7.85 4.91
C ILE A 113 14.65 7.43 4.44
N VAL A 114 13.63 8.09 4.98
CA VAL A 114 12.20 7.82 4.73
C VAL A 114 11.47 9.16 4.53
N PRO A 115 10.44 9.28 3.67
CA PRO A 115 9.64 10.50 3.60
C PRO A 115 8.79 10.70 4.86
N ALA A 116 8.60 11.95 5.26
CA ALA A 116 7.79 12.33 6.43
C ALA A 116 6.29 12.06 6.22
N TYR A 117 5.84 12.00 4.96
CA TYR A 117 4.45 11.74 4.57
C TYR A 117 4.28 10.30 4.08
N THR A 118 4.00 9.42 5.00
CA THR A 118 3.78 8.00 4.73
C THR A 118 3.04 7.34 5.88
N TYR A 119 2.67 6.07 5.72
CA TYR A 119 2.21 5.22 6.81
C TYR A 119 3.38 4.81 7.72
N THR A 120 3.09 4.58 8.98
CA THR A 120 4.13 4.28 10.00
C THR A 120 5.03 3.08 9.64
N ALA A 121 4.52 2.08 8.90
CA ALA A 121 5.28 0.88 8.56
C ALA A 121 6.61 1.19 7.83
N SER A 122 6.65 2.20 6.95
CA SER A 122 7.88 2.59 6.25
C SER A 122 8.99 3.05 7.19
N ALA A 123 8.64 3.65 8.33
CA ALA A 123 9.58 4.23 9.28
C ALA A 123 9.79 3.36 10.53
N SER A 124 8.75 2.68 11.03
CA SER A 124 8.85 1.86 12.24
C SER A 124 9.86 0.71 12.09
N VAL A 125 9.96 0.11 10.91
CA VAL A 125 10.93 -0.97 10.64
C VAL A 125 12.37 -0.52 10.81
N VAL A 126 12.66 0.76 10.56
CA VAL A 126 13.99 1.36 10.80
C VAL A 126 14.29 1.37 12.30
N CYS A 127 13.30 1.73 13.12
CA CYS A 127 13.43 1.71 14.58
C CYS A 127 13.55 0.27 15.11
N HIS A 128 12.80 -0.68 14.52
CA HIS A 128 12.84 -2.09 14.94
C HIS A 128 14.25 -2.69 14.83
N VAL A 129 14.96 -2.40 13.75
CA VAL A 129 16.34 -2.90 13.57
C VAL A 129 17.40 -2.08 14.32
N GLY A 130 16.99 -1.03 15.03
CA GLY A 130 17.88 -0.17 15.82
C GLY A 130 18.70 0.83 14.98
N ALA A 131 18.37 1.02 13.71
CA ALA A 131 18.97 2.04 12.87
C ALA A 131 18.40 3.42 13.17
N LYS A 132 19.10 4.48 12.78
CA LYS A 132 18.64 5.85 12.92
C LYS A 132 17.68 6.19 11.78
N LEU A 133 16.47 6.57 12.13
CA LEU A 133 15.49 7.11 11.19
C LEU A 133 15.86 8.55 10.83
N VAL A 134 15.93 8.83 9.52
CA VAL A 134 16.09 10.16 8.95
C VAL A 134 14.88 10.48 8.10
N LEU A 135 14.09 11.47 8.48
CA LEU A 135 12.94 11.90 7.70
C LEU A 135 13.32 13.06 6.76
N VAL A 136 12.79 13.02 5.54
CA VAL A 136 12.83 14.12 4.57
C VAL A 136 11.42 14.56 4.23
N ASP A 137 11.25 15.82 3.87
CA ASP A 137 9.95 16.35 3.44
C ASP A 137 9.53 15.75 2.09
N VAL A 138 8.36 16.09 1.62
CA VAL A 138 7.83 15.69 0.32
C VAL A 138 7.85 16.84 -0.67
N GLN A 139 7.63 16.55 -1.95
CA GLN A 139 7.51 17.53 -3.02
C GLN A 139 6.33 18.50 -2.73
N LYS A 140 6.39 19.69 -3.31
CA LYS A 140 5.31 20.67 -3.16
C LYS A 140 4.02 20.25 -3.84
N ASP A 141 4.14 19.56 -4.96
CA ASP A 141 3.04 19.30 -5.89
C ASP A 141 2.59 17.83 -5.90
N ASN A 142 3.36 16.94 -5.28
CA ASN A 142 3.05 15.52 -5.15
C ASN A 142 3.50 14.98 -3.80
N LEU A 143 3.19 13.70 -3.52
CA LEU A 143 3.46 13.06 -2.24
C LEU A 143 4.77 12.26 -2.20
N GLN A 144 5.60 12.38 -3.23
CA GLN A 144 6.92 11.75 -3.27
C GLN A 144 7.91 12.51 -2.40
N MET A 145 8.95 11.84 -1.92
CA MET A 145 10.00 12.49 -1.13
C MET A 145 10.65 13.66 -1.91
N ASP A 146 11.07 14.68 -1.19
CA ASP A 146 11.82 15.80 -1.76
C ASP A 146 13.23 15.32 -2.12
N TYR A 147 13.54 15.27 -3.41
CA TYR A 147 14.80 14.72 -3.92
C TYR A 147 16.01 15.59 -3.62
N ASP A 148 15.84 16.90 -3.48
CA ASP A 148 16.94 17.79 -3.09
C ASP A 148 17.25 17.63 -1.59
N GLN A 149 16.22 17.50 -0.75
CA GLN A 149 16.41 17.14 0.66
C GLN A 149 17.00 15.76 0.82
N LEU A 150 16.56 14.77 0.01
CA LEU A 150 17.15 13.44 -0.02
C LEU A 150 18.65 13.52 -0.27
N ALA A 151 19.08 14.23 -1.33
CA ALA A 151 20.49 14.37 -1.68
C ALA A 151 21.32 15.03 -0.55
N ASN A 152 20.73 15.97 0.17
CA ASN A 152 21.39 16.69 1.28
C ASN A 152 21.40 15.88 2.58
N ALA A 153 20.45 14.97 2.79
CA ALA A 153 20.35 14.14 3.99
C ALA A 153 21.32 12.93 4.00
N ILE A 154 21.90 12.58 2.86
CA ILE A 154 22.83 11.46 2.73
C ILE A 154 24.15 11.75 3.43
N THR A 155 24.56 10.84 4.32
CA THR A 155 25.85 10.85 5.04
C THR A 155 26.60 9.53 4.81
N GLU A 156 27.79 9.42 5.35
CA GLU A 156 28.59 8.17 5.36
C GLU A 156 27.89 7.02 6.11
N LYS A 157 26.92 7.32 6.98
CA LYS A 157 26.13 6.34 7.73
C LYS A 157 24.90 5.87 6.97
N THR A 158 24.48 6.57 5.93
CA THR A 158 23.29 6.23 5.15
C THR A 158 23.51 4.94 4.38
N LYS A 159 22.66 3.94 4.63
CA LYS A 159 22.72 2.62 3.99
C LYS A 159 21.55 2.35 3.06
N VAL A 160 20.37 2.82 3.43
CA VAL A 160 19.11 2.54 2.71
C VAL A 160 18.29 3.81 2.58
N ILE A 161 17.62 3.94 1.44
CA ILE A 161 16.54 4.89 1.22
C ILE A 161 15.27 4.07 1.02
N ILE A 162 14.18 4.47 1.68
CA ILE A 162 12.86 3.86 1.54
C ILE A 162 11.93 4.87 0.85
N PRO A 163 11.94 4.98 -0.49
CA PRO A 163 10.90 5.71 -1.19
C PRO A 163 9.56 5.00 -1.03
N VAL A 164 8.46 5.75 -1.09
CA VAL A 164 7.11 5.21 -0.94
C VAL A 164 6.30 5.49 -2.19
N ASP A 165 5.84 4.44 -2.86
CA ASP A 165 4.99 4.51 -4.05
C ASP A 165 3.52 4.78 -3.66
N LEU A 166 3.29 5.94 -3.03
CA LEU A 166 2.03 6.30 -2.39
C LEU A 166 0.90 6.41 -3.40
N GLY A 167 -0.28 5.91 -3.05
CA GLY A 167 -1.44 5.88 -3.94
C GLY A 167 -1.33 4.89 -5.10
N GLY A 168 -0.22 4.19 -5.21
CA GLY A 168 0.09 3.27 -6.30
C GLY A 168 0.89 3.90 -7.43
N ILE A 169 1.38 5.11 -7.23
CA ILE A 169 2.17 5.87 -8.21
C ILE A 169 3.66 5.65 -7.92
N PRO A 170 4.43 5.10 -8.86
CA PRO A 170 5.87 4.94 -8.69
C PRO A 170 6.56 6.28 -8.45
N CYS A 171 7.54 6.29 -7.54
CA CYS A 171 8.45 7.41 -7.38
C CYS A 171 9.27 7.66 -8.65
N ASP A 172 9.89 8.84 -8.77
CA ASP A 172 10.88 9.12 -9.81
C ASP A 172 12.18 8.34 -9.52
N TYR A 173 12.21 7.09 -9.97
CA TYR A 173 13.35 6.21 -9.75
C TYR A 173 14.59 6.65 -10.52
N ASP A 174 14.44 7.33 -11.64
CA ASP A 174 15.59 7.87 -12.38
C ASP A 174 16.31 8.90 -11.52
N ARG A 175 15.57 9.81 -10.90
CA ARG A 175 16.11 10.82 -9.99
C ARG A 175 16.71 10.20 -8.73
N ILE A 176 16.05 9.21 -8.14
CA ILE A 176 16.56 8.50 -6.96
C ILE A 176 17.90 7.82 -7.28
N PHE A 177 17.98 7.07 -8.39
CA PHE A 177 19.20 6.38 -8.77
C PHE A 177 20.32 7.35 -9.15
N GLU A 178 20.03 8.46 -9.82
CA GLU A 178 21.00 9.53 -10.06
C GLU A 178 21.61 10.04 -8.74
N ILE A 179 20.78 10.28 -7.74
CA ILE A 179 21.25 10.75 -6.42
C ILE A 179 22.14 9.71 -5.76
N VAL A 180 21.70 8.44 -5.63
CA VAL A 180 22.50 7.42 -4.94
C VAL A 180 23.80 7.11 -5.66
N GLU A 181 23.83 7.16 -7.00
CA GLU A 181 25.08 7.02 -7.78
C GLU A 181 26.02 8.21 -7.55
N SER A 182 25.49 9.44 -7.53
CA SER A 182 26.31 10.64 -7.27
C SER A 182 26.94 10.65 -5.89
N LYS A 183 26.34 9.94 -4.92
CA LYS A 183 26.78 9.85 -3.51
C LYS A 183 27.51 8.55 -3.18
N LYS A 184 27.74 7.67 -4.14
CA LYS A 184 28.34 6.36 -3.86
C LYS A 184 29.70 6.40 -3.16
N ALA A 185 30.48 7.47 -3.33
CA ALA A 185 31.75 7.64 -2.64
C ALA A 185 31.61 7.74 -1.11
N LEU A 186 30.44 8.11 -0.60
CA LEU A 186 30.13 8.12 0.83
C LEU A 186 29.74 6.74 1.38
N PHE A 187 29.36 5.81 0.51
CA PHE A 187 28.83 4.52 0.92
C PHE A 187 29.96 3.59 1.39
N GLN A 188 29.79 3.05 2.60
CA GLN A 188 30.72 2.11 3.20
C GLN A 188 30.01 0.77 3.45
N PRO A 189 30.22 -0.24 2.59
CA PRO A 189 29.57 -1.53 2.71
C PRO A 189 30.06 -2.28 3.97
N LYS A 190 29.17 -3.05 4.58
CA LYS A 190 29.44 -3.85 5.79
C LYS A 190 29.30 -5.36 5.58
N ASN A 191 28.79 -5.78 4.42
CA ASN A 191 28.57 -7.19 4.09
C ASN A 191 28.58 -7.42 2.58
N PRO A 192 28.63 -8.67 2.09
CA PRO A 192 28.74 -8.97 0.66
C PRO A 192 27.60 -8.43 -0.21
N ILE A 193 26.36 -8.34 0.34
CA ILE A 193 25.23 -7.79 -0.43
C ILE A 193 25.42 -6.29 -0.64
N GLN A 194 25.80 -5.57 0.41
CA GLN A 194 26.08 -4.14 0.33
C GLN A 194 27.28 -3.86 -0.59
N GLU A 195 28.33 -4.72 -0.57
CA GLU A 195 29.48 -4.62 -1.46
C GLU A 195 29.08 -4.84 -2.93
N ALA A 196 28.26 -5.84 -3.20
CA ALA A 196 27.80 -6.16 -4.54
C ALA A 196 26.92 -5.01 -5.13
N ILE A 197 26.07 -4.36 -4.33
CA ILE A 197 25.29 -3.21 -4.75
C ILE A 197 26.20 -1.97 -4.90
N GLY A 198 27.19 -1.78 -4.06
CA GLY A 198 28.25 -0.76 -4.16
C GLY A 198 27.81 0.69 -3.99
N ARG A 199 26.59 0.93 -3.54
CA ARG A 199 25.98 2.26 -3.27
C ARG A 199 24.87 2.15 -2.26
N ILE A 200 24.31 3.29 -1.85
CA ILE A 200 23.11 3.32 -1.01
C ILE A 200 22.00 2.51 -1.68
N ILE A 201 21.35 1.66 -0.89
CA ILE A 201 20.36 0.70 -1.35
C ILE A 201 19.00 1.38 -1.46
N VAL A 202 18.30 1.16 -2.56
CA VAL A 202 16.93 1.63 -2.77
C VAL A 202 15.97 0.48 -2.46
N MET A 203 15.30 0.56 -1.30
CA MET A 203 14.30 -0.41 -0.86
C MET A 203 12.93 0.27 -0.84
N THR A 204 12.12 0.05 -1.87
CA THR A 204 10.83 0.75 -1.94
C THR A 204 9.76 0.13 -1.03
N ASP A 205 9.01 1.00 -0.35
CA ASP A 205 7.70 0.67 0.18
C ASP A 205 6.68 0.76 -0.95
N ALA A 206 6.47 -0.36 -1.61
CA ALA A 206 5.54 -0.54 -2.71
C ALA A 206 4.18 -1.09 -2.25
N ALA A 207 3.81 -0.87 -0.98
CA ALA A 207 2.56 -1.37 -0.40
C ALA A 207 1.31 -1.01 -1.20
N HIS A 208 1.37 0.06 -1.99
CA HIS A 208 0.29 0.52 -2.86
C HIS A 208 0.52 0.21 -4.35
N ALA A 209 1.70 -0.27 -4.76
CA ALA A 209 2.14 -0.25 -6.15
C ALA A 209 2.25 -1.64 -6.80
N PHE A 210 1.65 -2.69 -6.22
CA PHE A 210 1.63 -4.00 -6.86
C PHE A 210 0.93 -3.91 -8.22
N GLY A 211 1.63 -4.29 -9.29
CA GLY A 211 1.16 -4.18 -10.67
C GLY A 211 1.38 -2.81 -11.35
N ALA A 212 1.95 -1.82 -10.65
CA ALA A 212 2.38 -0.56 -11.25
C ALA A 212 3.66 -0.75 -12.09
N THR A 213 3.91 0.20 -13.02
CA THR A 213 5.11 0.16 -13.88
C THR A 213 5.80 1.52 -13.94
N TRP A 214 7.13 1.50 -14.03
CA TRP A 214 8.03 2.62 -14.33
C TRP A 214 8.77 2.35 -15.64
N HIS A 215 8.68 3.23 -16.62
CA HIS A 215 9.21 3.03 -17.98
C HIS A 215 8.87 1.64 -18.56
N ASN A 216 7.61 1.21 -18.39
CA ASN A 216 7.09 -0.10 -18.79
C ASN A 216 7.71 -1.31 -18.07
N LYS A 217 8.53 -1.10 -17.02
CA LYS A 217 9.04 -2.17 -16.17
C LYS A 217 8.18 -2.30 -14.93
N PRO A 218 7.80 -3.51 -14.51
CA PRO A 218 7.10 -3.70 -13.23
C PRO A 218 7.88 -3.11 -12.06
N VAL A 219 7.19 -2.41 -11.15
CA VAL A 219 7.81 -1.77 -9.97
C VAL A 219 8.66 -2.74 -9.16
N GLY A 220 8.27 -4.02 -9.08
CA GLY A 220 9.03 -5.05 -8.39
C GLY A 220 10.46 -5.26 -8.90
N SER A 221 10.77 -4.84 -10.14
CA SER A 221 12.10 -4.97 -10.75
C SER A 221 12.85 -3.63 -10.90
N VAL A 222 12.29 -2.53 -10.38
CA VAL A 222 12.88 -1.18 -10.54
C VAL A 222 13.82 -0.82 -9.40
N ALA A 223 13.37 -0.88 -8.17
CA ALA A 223 14.21 -0.70 -6.98
C ALA A 223 15.11 -1.92 -6.74
N ASP A 224 16.10 -1.83 -5.86
CA ASP A 224 16.90 -2.98 -5.47
C ASP A 224 16.05 -4.03 -4.77
N PHE A 225 15.17 -3.59 -3.86
CA PHE A 225 14.16 -4.41 -3.18
C PHE A 225 12.81 -3.69 -3.20
N SER A 226 11.73 -4.41 -3.43
CA SER A 226 10.36 -3.90 -3.43
C SER A 226 9.48 -4.68 -2.47
N ASN A 227 8.87 -3.98 -1.51
CA ASN A 227 8.06 -4.57 -0.46
C ASN A 227 6.58 -4.25 -0.68
N PHE A 228 5.77 -5.27 -0.97
CA PHE A 228 4.35 -5.16 -1.27
C PHE A 228 3.48 -5.55 -0.08
N SER A 229 2.32 -4.92 0.03
CA SER A 229 1.29 -5.27 1.02
C SER A 229 0.12 -5.97 0.34
N PHE A 230 -0.33 -7.06 0.97
CA PHE A 230 -1.52 -7.80 0.59
C PHE A 230 -2.58 -7.77 1.69
N HIS A 231 -2.56 -6.69 2.50
CA HIS A 231 -3.59 -6.43 3.51
C HIS A 231 -4.98 -6.28 2.86
N ALA A 232 -6.04 -6.53 3.63
CA ALA A 232 -7.43 -6.57 3.17
C ALA A 232 -7.90 -5.35 2.36
N VAL A 233 -7.36 -4.16 2.61
CA VAL A 233 -7.73 -2.92 1.89
C VAL A 233 -6.93 -2.68 0.61
N LYS A 234 -5.95 -3.53 0.29
CA LYS A 234 -5.10 -3.34 -0.90
C LYS A 234 -5.78 -3.85 -2.17
N ASN A 235 -5.25 -3.42 -3.33
CA ASN A 235 -5.75 -3.83 -4.64
C ASN A 235 -5.72 -5.33 -4.86
N PHE A 236 -4.65 -5.94 -4.35
CA PHE A 236 -4.44 -7.38 -4.28
C PHE A 236 -4.39 -7.77 -2.81
N THR A 237 -5.16 -8.76 -2.41
CA THR A 237 -5.22 -9.14 -1.00
C THR A 237 -5.07 -10.64 -0.76
N THR A 238 -4.46 -10.95 0.39
CA THR A 238 -4.45 -12.26 1.03
C THR A 238 -5.08 -12.20 2.43
N ALA A 239 -5.95 -11.21 2.70
CA ALA A 239 -6.45 -10.78 4.01
C ALA A 239 -5.34 -10.08 4.83
N GLU A 240 -4.34 -10.79 5.26
CA GLU A 240 -3.05 -10.33 5.74
C GLU A 240 -1.95 -10.95 4.88
N GLY A 241 -0.88 -10.21 4.62
CA GLY A 241 0.25 -10.71 3.84
C GLY A 241 1.08 -9.61 3.20
N GLY A 242 2.17 -10.02 2.60
CA GLY A 242 3.04 -9.18 1.81
C GLY A 242 4.03 -10.01 1.01
N ALA A 243 4.78 -9.34 0.15
CA ALA A 243 5.86 -9.98 -0.61
C ALA A 243 7.05 -9.06 -0.75
N VAL A 244 8.23 -9.65 -0.86
CA VAL A 244 9.45 -8.99 -1.31
C VAL A 244 9.81 -9.52 -2.69
N ALA A 245 10.03 -8.62 -3.63
CA ALA A 245 10.70 -8.91 -4.90
C ALA A 245 11.98 -8.09 -4.97
N TRP A 246 13.00 -8.59 -5.67
CA TRP A 246 14.28 -7.90 -5.80
C TRP A 246 14.91 -8.10 -7.18
N ARG A 247 15.71 -7.14 -7.60
CA ARG A 247 16.51 -7.27 -8.82
C ARG A 247 17.62 -8.28 -8.61
N ASP A 248 18.02 -8.94 -9.67
CA ASP A 248 19.24 -9.74 -9.64
C ASP A 248 20.44 -8.84 -9.28
N ILE A 249 21.20 -9.25 -8.28
CA ILE A 249 22.40 -8.53 -7.80
C ILE A 249 23.61 -9.33 -8.27
N GLU A 250 24.48 -8.71 -9.06
CA GLU A 250 25.68 -9.38 -9.57
C GLU A 250 26.54 -9.95 -8.44
N GLY A 251 26.87 -11.24 -8.53
CA GLY A 251 27.65 -11.94 -7.52
C GLY A 251 26.86 -12.45 -6.32
N ILE A 252 25.55 -12.20 -6.25
CA ILE A 252 24.66 -12.74 -5.19
C ILE A 252 23.74 -13.81 -5.77
N ASP A 253 23.77 -14.99 -5.17
CA ASP A 253 22.86 -16.09 -5.53
C ASP A 253 21.45 -15.83 -5.01
N ASN A 254 20.48 -15.77 -5.92
CA ASN A 254 19.05 -15.55 -5.60
C ASN A 254 18.46 -16.66 -4.72
N GLU A 255 18.92 -17.90 -4.87
CA GLU A 255 18.45 -19.00 -4.00
C GLU A 255 18.99 -18.86 -2.56
N ALA A 256 20.24 -18.46 -2.42
CA ALA A 256 20.82 -18.18 -1.12
C ALA A 256 20.13 -17.00 -0.43
N LEU A 257 19.82 -15.93 -1.19
CA LEU A 257 19.08 -14.76 -0.70
C LEU A 257 17.66 -15.15 -0.28
N TYR A 258 16.94 -15.91 -1.10
CA TYR A 258 15.62 -16.44 -0.79
C TYR A 258 15.66 -17.30 0.49
N HIS A 259 16.67 -18.15 0.64
CA HIS A 259 16.84 -18.98 1.82
C HIS A 259 17.07 -18.14 3.09
N GLN A 260 17.76 -17.00 3.00
CA GLN A 260 17.92 -16.09 4.14
C GLN A 260 16.56 -15.55 4.63
N TYR A 261 15.66 -15.17 3.71
CA TYR A 261 14.29 -14.77 4.08
C TYR A 261 13.51 -15.91 4.74
N GLN A 262 13.69 -17.15 4.28
CA GLN A 262 13.06 -18.31 4.89
C GLN A 262 13.57 -18.53 6.33
N LEU A 263 14.88 -18.46 6.54
CA LEU A 263 15.47 -18.56 7.89
C LEU A 263 14.93 -17.47 8.81
N LEU A 264 14.96 -16.21 8.36
CA LEU A 264 14.48 -15.05 9.14
C LEU A 264 13.00 -15.19 9.51
N SER A 265 12.16 -15.66 8.61
CA SER A 265 10.71 -15.73 8.80
C SER A 265 10.23 -16.98 9.53
N LEU A 266 11.11 -17.97 9.78
CA LEU A 266 10.77 -19.29 10.31
C LEU A 266 11.70 -19.75 11.45
N HIS A 267 11.92 -18.88 12.44
CA HIS A 267 12.73 -19.15 13.65
C HIS A 267 14.20 -19.55 13.38
N GLY A 268 14.74 -19.31 12.18
CA GLY A 268 16.08 -19.77 11.82
C GLY A 268 16.17 -21.27 11.53
N GLN A 269 15.05 -21.96 11.30
CA GLN A 269 15.06 -23.39 11.00
C GLN A 269 15.64 -23.66 9.62
N SER A 270 16.61 -24.57 9.54
CA SER A 270 17.27 -24.96 8.29
C SER A 270 16.38 -25.72 7.30
N LYS A 271 15.21 -26.21 7.75
CA LYS A 271 14.20 -26.91 6.93
C LYS A 271 12.81 -26.39 7.25
N ASP A 272 12.05 -26.06 6.22
CA ASP A 272 10.62 -25.74 6.34
C ASP A 272 9.77 -27.01 6.51
N ALA A 273 8.45 -26.83 6.69
CA ALA A 273 7.53 -27.95 6.88
C ALA A 273 7.49 -28.88 5.65
N LEU A 274 7.64 -28.33 4.44
CA LEU A 274 7.60 -29.11 3.19
C LEU A 274 8.87 -29.98 3.06
N ALA A 275 10.04 -29.46 3.38
CA ALA A 275 11.29 -30.21 3.36
C ALA A 275 11.32 -31.34 4.41
N LYS A 276 10.60 -31.19 5.52
CA LYS A 276 10.49 -32.22 6.58
C LYS A 276 9.62 -33.42 6.22
N THR A 277 8.86 -33.38 5.13
CA THR A 277 8.02 -34.52 4.68
C THR A 277 8.82 -35.65 4.05
N GLN A 278 10.08 -35.46 3.69
CA GLN A 278 10.93 -36.51 3.16
C GLN A 278 11.26 -37.55 4.23
N LEU A 279 11.30 -38.81 3.84
CA LEU A 279 11.63 -39.92 4.76
C LEU A 279 12.97 -39.69 5.43
N GLY A 280 13.01 -39.71 6.78
CA GLY A 280 14.20 -39.47 7.57
C GLY A 280 14.60 -37.98 7.74
N ALA A 281 13.83 -37.04 7.28
CA ALA A 281 14.14 -35.61 7.30
C ALA A 281 13.72 -34.88 8.61
N TRP A 282 13.54 -35.61 9.72
CA TRP A 282 13.12 -35.03 11.01
C TRP A 282 14.19 -34.10 11.62
N GLU A 283 15.45 -34.36 11.33
CA GLU A 283 16.56 -33.58 11.87
C GLU A 283 16.68 -32.23 11.18
N TYR A 284 16.71 -31.16 11.94
CA TYR A 284 16.89 -29.78 11.49
C TYR A 284 17.75 -29.05 12.52
N ASP A 285 18.35 -27.94 12.12
CA ASP A 285 19.07 -27.00 12.96
C ASP A 285 18.32 -25.67 13.08
N VAL A 286 18.55 -24.94 14.17
CA VAL A 286 18.14 -23.54 14.36
C VAL A 286 19.43 -22.72 14.36
N VAL A 287 19.75 -22.13 13.22
CA VAL A 287 21.01 -21.43 13.00
C VAL A 287 21.13 -20.11 13.76
N ALA A 288 19.98 -19.50 14.10
CA ALA A 288 19.87 -18.29 14.90
C ALA A 288 18.44 -18.13 15.46
N PRO A 289 18.23 -17.38 16.57
CA PRO A 289 16.92 -17.13 17.16
C PRO A 289 16.19 -16.01 16.37
N TYR A 290 15.72 -16.36 15.16
CA TYR A 290 15.04 -15.44 14.27
C TYR A 290 13.53 -15.38 14.50
N TYR A 291 12.82 -14.72 13.61
CA TYR A 291 11.40 -14.32 13.71
C TYR A 291 10.43 -15.41 13.25
N LYS A 292 9.16 -15.15 13.44
CA LYS A 292 8.05 -15.98 12.91
C LYS A 292 7.05 -15.10 12.20
N CYS A 293 7.20 -14.95 10.88
CA CYS A 293 6.37 -14.09 10.03
C CYS A 293 6.14 -14.65 8.61
N ASN A 294 6.19 -15.97 8.49
CA ASN A 294 5.93 -16.68 7.22
C ASN A 294 4.46 -16.53 6.77
N MET A 295 4.22 -16.58 5.48
CA MET A 295 2.88 -16.72 4.90
C MET A 295 2.40 -18.17 5.03
N THR A 296 1.09 -18.37 5.16
CA THR A 296 0.44 -19.69 5.20
C THR A 296 -0.28 -19.99 3.90
N ASP A 297 -0.48 -21.29 3.58
CA ASP A 297 -1.20 -21.71 2.37
C ASP A 297 -2.68 -21.30 2.38
N VAL A 298 -3.27 -21.15 3.56
CA VAL A 298 -4.66 -20.65 3.69
C VAL A 298 -4.81 -19.25 3.08
N ILE A 299 -3.91 -18.32 3.44
CA ILE A 299 -3.97 -16.95 2.91
C ILE A 299 -3.34 -16.86 1.51
N ALA A 300 -2.36 -17.68 1.20
CA ALA A 300 -1.80 -17.78 -0.15
C ALA A 300 -2.86 -18.24 -1.18
N GLY A 301 -3.81 -19.09 -0.78
CA GLY A 301 -4.95 -19.48 -1.60
C GLY A 301 -5.78 -18.29 -2.07
N ILE A 302 -6.06 -17.34 -1.17
CA ILE A 302 -6.73 -16.07 -1.53
C ILE A 302 -5.94 -15.36 -2.63
N GLY A 303 -4.64 -15.22 -2.46
CA GLY A 303 -3.75 -14.57 -3.43
C GLY A 303 -3.74 -15.25 -4.79
N LEU A 304 -3.74 -16.57 -4.84
CA LEU A 304 -3.77 -17.32 -6.11
C LEU A 304 -5.08 -17.07 -6.90
N ALA A 305 -6.21 -16.96 -6.22
CA ALA A 305 -7.48 -16.60 -6.86
C ALA A 305 -7.47 -15.14 -7.34
N GLN A 306 -6.97 -14.21 -6.51
CA GLN A 306 -6.80 -12.80 -6.86
C GLN A 306 -5.90 -12.64 -8.10
N MET A 307 -4.79 -13.35 -8.18
CA MET A 307 -3.81 -13.24 -9.28
C MET A 307 -4.46 -13.52 -10.64
N LYS A 308 -5.35 -14.52 -10.72
CA LYS A 308 -6.06 -14.91 -11.96
C LYS A 308 -6.90 -13.76 -12.55
N ARG A 309 -7.38 -12.84 -11.74
CA ARG A 309 -8.25 -11.73 -12.15
C ARG A 309 -7.63 -10.34 -11.93
N TYR A 310 -6.40 -10.28 -11.42
CA TYR A 310 -5.77 -9.03 -10.97
C TYR A 310 -5.66 -7.97 -12.08
N LYS A 311 -5.34 -8.37 -13.31
CA LYS A 311 -5.29 -7.46 -14.47
C LYS A 311 -6.63 -6.74 -14.69
N GLY A 312 -7.75 -7.46 -14.53
CA GLY A 312 -9.09 -6.87 -14.62
C GLY A 312 -9.38 -5.89 -13.47
N LEU A 313 -8.92 -6.21 -12.25
CA LEU A 313 -9.05 -5.31 -11.10
C LEU A 313 -8.30 -3.99 -11.31
N LEU A 314 -7.07 -4.03 -11.85
CA LEU A 314 -6.30 -2.85 -12.19
C LEU A 314 -6.98 -2.02 -13.30
N ALA A 315 -7.52 -2.67 -14.33
CA ALA A 315 -8.23 -2.01 -15.41
C ALA A 315 -9.47 -1.25 -14.90
N ARG A 316 -10.27 -1.86 -14.02
CA ARG A 316 -11.45 -1.21 -13.42
C ARG A 316 -11.07 0.02 -12.60
N ARG A 317 -10.01 -0.05 -11.81
CA ARG A 317 -9.51 1.12 -11.06
C ARG A 317 -9.09 2.25 -11.99
N LYS A 318 -8.43 1.94 -13.10
CA LYS A 318 -8.04 2.93 -14.11
C LYS A 318 -9.26 3.61 -14.74
N GLU A 319 -10.32 2.88 -15.03
CA GLU A 319 -11.58 3.44 -15.54
C GLU A 319 -12.21 4.44 -14.56
N ILE A 320 -12.30 4.06 -13.27
CA ILE A 320 -12.86 4.93 -12.23
C ILE A 320 -12.00 6.19 -12.07
N ILE A 321 -10.68 6.08 -12.03
CA ILE A 321 -9.75 7.22 -11.97
C ILE A 321 -9.99 8.17 -13.16
N GLY A 322 -10.17 7.62 -14.36
CA GLY A 322 -10.46 8.43 -15.56
C GLY A 322 -11.74 9.24 -15.43
N LYS A 323 -12.80 8.66 -14.86
CA LYS A 323 -14.06 9.36 -14.57
C LYS A 323 -13.87 10.48 -13.54
N TYR A 324 -13.17 10.19 -12.44
CA TYR A 324 -12.86 11.15 -11.40
C TYR A 324 -12.01 12.32 -11.92
N ASP A 325 -10.96 12.03 -12.68
CA ASP A 325 -10.10 13.05 -13.29
C ASP A 325 -10.89 13.99 -14.22
N ALA A 326 -11.77 13.44 -15.05
CA ALA A 326 -12.61 14.21 -15.94
C ALA A 326 -13.59 15.15 -15.22
N ALA A 327 -14.03 14.76 -14.02
CA ALA A 327 -14.95 15.55 -13.21
C ALA A 327 -14.24 16.61 -12.35
N PHE A 328 -13.10 16.29 -11.76
CA PHE A 328 -12.51 17.12 -10.70
C PHE A 328 -11.43 18.09 -11.20
N LYS A 329 -10.61 17.70 -12.18
CA LYS A 329 -9.59 18.59 -12.77
C LYS A 329 -10.14 19.92 -13.29
N PRO A 330 -11.30 19.95 -14.00
CA PRO A 330 -11.91 21.21 -14.46
C PRO A 330 -12.36 22.15 -13.33
N LEU A 331 -12.60 21.63 -12.13
CA LEU A 331 -12.94 22.43 -10.95
C LEU A 331 -11.69 23.00 -10.23
N GLY A 332 -10.49 22.75 -10.72
CA GLY A 332 -9.25 23.15 -10.07
C GLY A 332 -8.85 22.30 -8.87
N ILE A 333 -9.53 21.19 -8.63
CA ILE A 333 -9.15 20.21 -7.59
C ILE A 333 -7.85 19.55 -8.03
N GLN A 334 -6.85 19.57 -7.16
CA GLN A 334 -5.57 18.92 -7.41
C GLN A 334 -5.70 17.41 -7.17
N VAL A 335 -5.22 16.63 -8.11
CA VAL A 335 -5.22 15.16 -8.05
C VAL A 335 -3.83 14.64 -8.41
N LEU A 336 -3.54 13.41 -8.01
CA LEU A 336 -2.28 12.76 -8.38
C LEU A 336 -2.33 12.34 -9.85
N ASP A 337 -1.17 12.40 -10.53
CA ASP A 337 -1.03 11.94 -11.90
C ASP A 337 -0.78 10.42 -11.93
N HIS A 338 -1.86 9.66 -12.09
CA HIS A 338 -1.80 8.20 -12.04
C HIS A 338 -1.21 7.55 -13.31
N TYR A 339 -1.37 8.19 -14.47
CA TYR A 339 -1.01 7.57 -15.74
C TYR A 339 -0.40 8.59 -16.69
N ASN A 340 0.85 8.38 -17.05
CA ASN A 340 1.56 9.21 -18.02
C ASN A 340 2.52 8.36 -18.87
N LYS A 341 3.48 9.00 -19.56
CA LYS A 341 4.43 8.31 -20.44
C LYS A 341 5.50 7.52 -19.66
N GLU A 342 5.77 7.93 -18.42
CA GLU A 342 6.85 7.37 -17.60
C GLU A 342 6.33 6.26 -16.71
N HIS A 343 5.12 6.42 -16.17
CA HIS A 343 4.56 5.44 -15.24
C HIS A 343 3.08 5.10 -15.49
N GLN A 344 2.71 3.91 -15.05
CA GLN A 344 1.34 3.46 -14.90
C GLN A 344 1.12 3.07 -13.44
N SER A 345 0.21 3.77 -12.77
CA SER A 345 -0.17 3.49 -11.40
C SER A 345 -0.94 2.18 -11.26
N SER A 346 -0.88 1.55 -10.09
CA SER A 346 -1.82 0.50 -9.69
C SER A 346 -3.22 1.04 -9.37
N GLY A 347 -3.39 2.36 -9.23
CA GLY A 347 -4.65 2.99 -8.89
C GLY A 347 -5.16 2.63 -7.49
N HIS A 348 -4.29 2.63 -6.47
CA HIS A 348 -4.69 2.21 -5.13
C HIS A 348 -5.54 3.24 -4.39
N LEU A 349 -5.11 4.50 -4.33
CA LEU A 349 -5.84 5.60 -3.68
C LEU A 349 -6.14 6.72 -4.69
N TYR A 350 -7.33 7.28 -4.60
CA TYR A 350 -7.64 8.50 -5.31
C TYR A 350 -7.62 9.68 -4.34
N ILE A 351 -6.48 10.34 -4.29
CA ILE A 351 -6.19 11.45 -3.39
C ILE A 351 -6.51 12.76 -4.10
N THR A 352 -7.37 13.56 -3.49
CA THR A 352 -7.70 14.92 -3.94
C THR A 352 -7.16 15.94 -2.95
N ARG A 353 -6.88 17.15 -3.43
CA ARG A 353 -6.61 18.31 -2.59
C ARG A 353 -7.44 19.48 -3.09
N VAL A 354 -8.19 20.09 -2.18
CA VAL A 354 -9.01 21.27 -2.49
C VAL A 354 -8.17 22.51 -2.17
N PRO A 355 -7.73 23.29 -3.18
CA PRO A 355 -6.83 24.43 -2.95
C PRO A 355 -7.47 25.50 -2.07
N GLY A 356 -6.70 26.04 -1.12
CA GLY A 356 -7.10 27.20 -0.33
C GLY A 356 -7.96 26.92 0.90
N ILE A 357 -8.44 25.67 1.08
CA ILE A 357 -9.22 25.32 2.28
C ILE A 357 -8.32 25.12 3.51
N THR A 358 -8.90 25.38 4.68
CA THR A 358 -8.26 25.10 5.97
C THR A 358 -8.48 23.63 6.38
N LEU A 359 -7.76 23.21 7.43
CA LEU A 359 -7.93 21.87 8.02
C LEU A 359 -9.37 21.65 8.53
N GLU A 360 -9.99 22.69 9.11
CA GLU A 360 -11.37 22.66 9.59
C GLU A 360 -12.35 22.47 8.43
N GLN A 361 -12.19 23.24 7.35
CA GLN A 361 -13.01 23.13 6.14
C GLN A 361 -12.87 21.75 5.48
N ARG A 362 -11.65 21.20 5.43
CA ARG A 362 -11.43 19.82 4.99
C ARG A 362 -12.23 18.83 5.83
N HIS A 363 -12.23 19.01 7.16
CA HIS A 363 -13.00 18.16 8.07
C HIS A 363 -14.51 18.30 7.82
N GLU A 364 -15.02 19.51 7.62
CA GLU A 364 -16.41 19.76 7.27
C GLU A 364 -16.82 19.05 5.97
N ILE A 365 -15.98 19.10 4.93
CA ILE A 365 -16.23 18.39 3.67
C ILE A 365 -16.35 16.88 3.91
N ILE A 366 -15.44 16.29 4.70
CA ILE A 366 -15.50 14.85 5.01
C ILE A 366 -16.79 14.49 5.77
N VAL A 367 -17.23 15.34 6.70
CA VAL A 367 -18.50 15.13 7.43
C VAL A 367 -19.69 15.22 6.48
N LYS A 368 -19.77 16.24 5.60
CA LYS A 368 -20.82 16.37 4.60
C LYS A 368 -20.87 15.17 3.64
N MET A 369 -19.71 14.69 3.19
CA MET A 369 -19.63 13.47 2.38
C MET A 369 -20.18 12.24 3.13
N ALA A 370 -19.84 12.09 4.40
CA ALA A 370 -20.34 11.00 5.23
C ALA A 370 -21.88 11.10 5.43
N GLU A 371 -22.43 12.31 5.60
CA GLU A 371 -23.88 12.57 5.66
C GLU A 371 -24.56 12.22 4.33
N ALA A 372 -23.90 12.43 3.20
CA ALA A 372 -24.33 11.98 1.89
C ALA A 372 -24.09 10.48 1.64
N GLY A 373 -23.65 9.73 2.65
CA GLY A 373 -23.42 8.28 2.55
C GLY A 373 -22.12 7.87 1.86
N VAL A 374 -21.19 8.78 1.62
CA VAL A 374 -19.91 8.51 0.96
C VAL A 374 -18.79 8.53 1.99
N ALA A 375 -18.16 7.38 2.24
CA ALA A 375 -17.04 7.26 3.16
C ALA A 375 -15.75 7.80 2.52
N CYS A 376 -15.19 8.88 3.10
CA CYS A 376 -13.88 9.44 2.74
C CYS A 376 -12.83 9.13 3.81
N ASN A 377 -11.57 9.32 3.47
CA ASN A 377 -10.44 9.12 4.40
C ASN A 377 -9.35 10.17 4.15
N VAL A 378 -8.26 10.09 4.92
CA VAL A 378 -7.06 10.93 4.77
C VAL A 378 -5.83 10.03 4.74
N HIS A 379 -5.04 10.11 3.68
CA HIS A 379 -3.80 9.35 3.49
C HIS A 379 -2.63 10.29 3.15
N TYR A 380 -1.85 10.69 4.15
CA TYR A 380 -1.85 10.33 5.56
C TYR A 380 -1.67 11.58 6.44
N LYS A 381 -1.90 11.44 7.73
CA LYS A 381 -1.37 12.39 8.69
C LYS A 381 0.16 12.20 8.76
N PRO A 382 0.99 13.23 8.51
CA PRO A 382 2.45 13.12 8.51
C PRO A 382 3.01 12.51 9.79
N LEU A 383 4.06 11.70 9.68
CA LEU A 383 4.68 11.03 10.82
C LEU A 383 5.10 12.00 11.93
N PRO A 384 5.70 13.17 11.65
CA PRO A 384 6.07 14.14 12.71
C PRO A 384 4.89 14.69 13.53
N MET A 385 3.65 14.46 13.07
CA MET A 385 2.44 14.81 13.83
C MET A 385 1.95 13.70 14.76
N MET A 386 2.52 12.51 14.66
CA MET A 386 2.15 11.34 15.47
C MET A 386 3.00 11.29 16.75
N THR A 387 2.40 10.85 17.86
CA THR A 387 3.06 10.83 19.19
C THR A 387 4.42 10.13 19.17
N ALA A 388 4.47 8.91 18.60
CA ALA A 388 5.71 8.13 18.58
C ALA A 388 6.88 8.86 17.88
N TYR A 389 6.61 9.62 16.82
CA TYR A 389 7.66 10.33 16.08
C TYR A 389 8.01 11.67 16.71
N LYS A 390 7.05 12.34 17.39
CA LYS A 390 7.36 13.50 18.26
C LYS A 390 8.28 13.10 19.40
N ASP A 391 8.06 11.95 20.01
CA ASP A 391 8.89 11.42 21.09
C ASP A 391 10.31 11.07 20.61
N LEU A 392 10.47 10.77 19.30
CA LEU A 392 11.77 10.62 18.64
C LEU A 392 12.44 11.98 18.28
N GLY A 393 11.77 13.11 18.54
CA GLY A 393 12.32 14.46 18.35
C GLY A 393 11.97 15.09 17.00
N PHE A 394 11.05 14.52 16.21
CA PHE A 394 10.60 15.14 14.95
C PHE A 394 9.52 16.20 15.19
N ASP A 395 9.63 17.35 14.53
CA ASP A 395 8.63 18.43 14.54
C ASP A 395 8.09 18.67 13.13
N ILE A 396 6.78 18.72 12.97
CA ILE A 396 6.11 18.97 11.68
C ILE A 396 6.54 20.29 11.02
N LYS A 397 7.02 21.26 11.79
CA LYS A 397 7.53 22.54 11.28
C LYS A 397 8.73 22.39 10.36
N ASP A 398 9.48 21.30 10.50
CA ASP A 398 10.62 20.97 9.65
C ASP A 398 10.19 20.33 8.32
N TYR A 399 8.88 20.02 8.17
CA TYR A 399 8.29 19.34 7.01
C TYR A 399 7.08 20.11 6.47
N PRO A 400 7.28 21.38 6.02
CA PRO A 400 6.17 22.25 5.64
C PRO A 400 5.37 21.76 4.43
N ASN A 401 6.00 21.05 3.49
CA ASN A 401 5.27 20.50 2.35
C ASN A 401 4.37 19.32 2.77
N ALA A 402 4.86 18.44 3.64
CA ALA A 402 4.05 17.36 4.20
C ALA A 402 2.81 17.88 4.92
N TYR A 403 2.96 18.96 5.71
CA TYR A 403 1.83 19.59 6.36
C TYR A 403 0.83 20.18 5.37
N LYS A 404 1.30 20.92 4.35
CA LYS A 404 0.45 21.52 3.31
C LYS A 404 -0.29 20.48 2.47
N GLN A 405 0.34 19.34 2.21
CA GLN A 405 -0.31 18.22 1.52
C GLN A 405 -1.44 17.63 2.39
N PHE A 406 -1.20 17.47 3.68
CA PHE A 406 -2.15 16.93 4.64
C PHE A 406 -3.34 17.86 4.92
N GLU A 407 -3.09 19.18 4.98
CA GLU A 407 -4.05 20.18 5.43
C GLU A 407 -5.36 20.16 4.65
N ASN A 408 -5.30 19.94 3.34
CA ASN A 408 -6.43 20.01 2.42
C ASN A 408 -6.66 18.70 1.61
N GLU A 409 -6.10 17.60 2.07
CA GLU A 409 -6.19 16.29 1.41
C GLU A 409 -7.48 15.56 1.81
N ILE A 410 -8.16 14.99 0.81
CA ILE A 410 -9.32 14.12 0.97
C ILE A 410 -9.14 12.93 0.02
N THR A 411 -9.12 11.71 0.56
CA THR A 411 -9.11 10.50 -0.26
C THR A 411 -10.54 10.00 -0.47
N LEU A 412 -10.94 9.89 -1.74
CA LEU A 412 -12.24 9.41 -2.15
C LEU A 412 -12.28 7.88 -2.27
N PRO A 413 -13.48 7.25 -2.20
CA PRO A 413 -13.62 5.81 -2.43
C PRO A 413 -13.09 5.40 -3.81
N LEU A 414 -12.25 4.38 -3.84
CA LEU A 414 -11.73 3.78 -5.06
C LEU A 414 -11.57 2.27 -4.87
N HIS A 415 -12.52 1.49 -5.36
CA HIS A 415 -12.47 0.03 -5.31
C HIS A 415 -13.27 -0.59 -6.47
N THR A 416 -12.95 -1.83 -6.81
CA THR A 416 -13.49 -2.51 -7.99
C THR A 416 -14.96 -2.92 -7.87
N LYS A 417 -15.53 -2.87 -6.67
CA LYS A 417 -16.95 -3.14 -6.42
C LYS A 417 -17.86 -1.94 -6.70
N LEU A 418 -17.30 -0.75 -6.93
CA LEU A 418 -18.09 0.41 -7.32
C LEU A 418 -18.73 0.19 -8.69
N THR A 419 -20.05 0.32 -8.76
CA THR A 419 -20.79 0.41 -10.02
C THR A 419 -20.56 1.78 -10.67
N ASP A 420 -20.90 1.89 -11.95
CA ASP A 420 -20.80 3.20 -12.62
C ASP A 420 -21.76 4.24 -12.00
N GLU A 421 -22.93 3.82 -11.57
CA GLU A 421 -23.90 4.67 -10.87
C GLU A 421 -23.34 5.17 -9.51
N GLU A 422 -22.66 4.29 -8.77
CA GLU A 422 -22.02 4.66 -7.51
C GLU A 422 -20.83 5.62 -7.73
N VAL A 423 -20.05 5.43 -8.79
CA VAL A 423 -18.99 6.36 -9.18
C VAL A 423 -19.57 7.74 -9.55
N ASP A 424 -20.63 7.77 -10.36
CA ASP A 424 -21.28 9.00 -10.76
C ASP A 424 -21.91 9.73 -9.54
N TYR A 425 -22.46 8.98 -8.59
CA TYR A 425 -22.96 9.51 -7.32
C TYR A 425 -21.85 10.16 -6.47
N VAL A 426 -20.69 9.49 -6.31
CA VAL A 426 -19.54 10.06 -5.60
C VAL A 426 -19.11 11.37 -6.27
N ILE A 427 -19.04 11.41 -7.60
CA ILE A 427 -18.69 12.61 -8.37
C ILE A 427 -19.68 13.74 -8.08
N GLU A 428 -20.99 13.49 -8.19
CA GLU A 428 -22.03 14.46 -7.96
C GLU A 428 -21.94 15.05 -6.55
N GLN A 429 -21.91 14.20 -5.52
CA GLN A 429 -21.87 14.65 -4.14
C GLN A 429 -20.59 15.44 -3.83
N TYR A 430 -19.44 14.95 -4.27
CA TYR A 430 -18.18 15.65 -4.03
C TYR A 430 -18.11 16.99 -4.75
N CYS A 431 -18.54 17.08 -6.02
CA CYS A 431 -18.59 18.33 -6.77
C CYS A 431 -19.55 19.36 -6.14
N GLU A 432 -20.72 18.93 -5.68
CA GLU A 432 -21.67 19.84 -5.03
C GLU A 432 -21.10 20.40 -3.72
N ILE A 433 -20.56 19.54 -2.87
CA ILE A 433 -20.03 19.94 -1.57
C ILE A 433 -18.81 20.86 -1.71
N VAL A 434 -17.83 20.50 -2.57
CA VAL A 434 -16.58 21.30 -2.67
C VAL A 434 -16.81 22.65 -3.34
N LYS A 435 -17.83 22.83 -4.18
CA LYS A 435 -18.17 24.14 -4.77
C LYS A 435 -18.47 25.22 -3.73
N GLU A 436 -18.90 24.84 -2.53
CA GLU A 436 -19.12 25.79 -1.45
C GLU A 436 -17.80 26.38 -0.90
N TYR A 437 -16.67 25.79 -1.22
CA TYR A 437 -15.33 26.11 -0.69
C TYR A 437 -14.35 26.60 -1.77
N LEU A 438 -14.72 26.49 -3.05
CA LEU A 438 -13.95 26.99 -4.20
C LEU A 438 -14.41 28.41 -4.57
#